data_9a26c7c6fc8992eee411a137e5eb6054
#
_entry.id   9a26c7c6fc8992eee411a137e5eb6054
#
_cell.length_a   1.000
_cell.length_b   1.000
_cell.length_c   1.000
_cell.angle_alpha   90.00
_cell.angle_beta   90.00
_cell.angle_gamma   90.00
#
_symmetry.space_group_name_H-M   'P 1'
#
loop_
_entity.id
_entity.type
_entity.pdbx_description
1 polymer ?
#
loop_
_entity_poly.entity_id
_entity_poly.type
_entity_poly.pdbx_seq_one_letter_code
_entity_poly.pdbx_strand_id
1 'polypeptide(L)'
;MQYWSNLANDALYRCRATSIVLTYLTDSVAGDGALPHRLVNLGMHVVAAFLVAGLGVWRRIGFRLSVPAAAFFALREAHQEAVIWVAALPEVLAFVFVLAAVLSWIRWLDTRRPLWGAASLVAFVLGLLSKESAAVFPAFAVLIWWLEARNWRAPVAMIALFGVLDALYAYSIFSAKDNHLHLNDGTFTVQLGFLWTMVHSTLRLLWPWGAVALALLAWKGIRIWKSHLAGALVWIVIALLPYSFLTYMDRVPSRHTYLASVGIAVLMGCAWQTVREMRSTAVAAVALAAVLTHNLGYLWTKKYDQYQRRVEPTERFLRYAASNKGPVRITCAPYGYEVFRQAAAIRLGWSPEQVLGPNETPPAGEPAEYCDTSKP
;
A
#
# COMPACT_ATOMS: atom_id res chain seq x y z
N MET A 1 3.43 11.80 24.37
CA MET A 1 4.82 12.34 24.37
C MET A 1 5.80 11.47 23.59
N GLN A 2 5.65 10.15 23.60
CA GLN A 2 6.57 9.21 22.93
C GLN A 2 6.69 9.41 21.40
N TYR A 3 5.61 9.75 20.70
CA TYR A 3 5.63 10.02 19.26
C TYR A 3 6.63 11.11 18.83
N TRP A 4 6.63 12.25 19.54
CA TRP A 4 7.50 13.37 19.19
C TRP A 4 8.96 13.11 19.54
N SER A 5 9.21 12.43 20.65
CA SER A 5 10.55 11.98 21.01
C SER A 5 11.13 11.02 19.97
N ASN A 6 10.33 10.06 19.49
CA ASN A 6 10.77 9.12 18.46
C ASN A 6 11.03 9.82 17.12
N LEU A 7 10.17 10.77 16.70
CA LEU A 7 10.42 11.58 15.49
C LEU A 7 11.72 12.40 15.61
N ALA A 8 12.04 12.92 16.79
CA ALA A 8 13.27 13.69 16.99
C ALA A 8 14.53 12.82 16.94
N ASN A 9 14.47 11.62 17.49
CA ASN A 9 15.66 10.80 17.78
C ASN A 9 15.87 9.61 16.83
N ASP A 10 14.82 9.17 16.10
CA ASP A 10 14.91 8.01 15.24
C ASP A 10 14.71 8.39 13.76
N ALA A 11 15.72 8.08 12.93
CA ALA A 11 15.68 8.37 11.50
C ALA A 11 14.58 7.58 10.76
N LEU A 12 14.26 6.35 11.18
CA LEU A 12 13.20 5.56 10.56
C LEU A 12 11.82 6.14 10.87
N TYR A 13 11.60 6.62 12.09
CA TYR A 13 10.38 7.33 12.43
C TYR A 13 10.22 8.60 11.60
N ARG A 14 11.31 9.34 11.34
CA ARG A 14 11.26 10.50 10.42
C ARG A 14 10.85 10.10 9.00
N CYS A 15 11.30 8.96 8.51
CA CYS A 15 10.89 8.42 7.21
C CYS A 15 9.43 7.93 7.17
N ARG A 16 8.73 7.95 8.31
CA ARG A 16 7.29 7.60 8.46
C ARG A 16 6.49 8.74 9.08
N ALA A 17 7.02 9.97 9.06
CA ALA A 17 6.47 11.10 9.79
C ALA A 17 4.99 11.37 9.49
N THR A 18 4.56 11.28 8.22
CA THR A 18 3.15 11.54 7.85
C THR A 18 2.19 10.54 8.47
N SER A 19 2.54 9.25 8.48
CA SER A 19 1.70 8.22 9.09
C SER A 19 1.67 8.34 10.61
N ILE A 20 2.80 8.68 11.23
CA ILE A 20 2.90 8.90 12.69
C ILE A 20 2.06 10.11 13.10
N VAL A 21 2.16 11.22 12.37
CA VAL A 21 1.36 12.42 12.66
C VAL A 21 -0.12 12.12 12.51
N LEU A 22 -0.54 11.42 11.44
CA LEU A 22 -1.95 11.09 11.25
C LEU A 22 -2.46 10.11 12.32
N THR A 23 -1.65 9.12 12.72
CA THR A 23 -1.97 8.22 13.85
C THR A 23 -2.13 9.01 15.14
N TYR A 24 -1.18 9.89 15.47
CA TYR A 24 -1.25 10.75 16.64
C TYR A 24 -2.51 11.64 16.65
N LEU A 25 -2.85 12.24 15.53
CA LEU A 25 -4.08 13.05 15.42
C LEU A 25 -5.34 12.20 15.63
N THR A 26 -5.35 10.97 15.08
CA THR A 26 -6.46 10.04 15.28
C THR A 26 -6.62 9.66 16.75
N ASP A 27 -5.51 9.29 17.41
CA ASP A 27 -5.50 8.98 18.86
C ASP A 27 -5.96 10.16 19.71
N SER A 28 -5.50 11.37 19.35
CA SER A 28 -5.84 12.59 20.11
C SER A 28 -7.32 12.96 20.03
N VAL A 29 -7.99 12.63 18.90
CA VAL A 29 -9.38 13.02 18.66
C VAL A 29 -10.36 11.91 19.04
N ALA A 30 -10.01 10.65 18.75
CA ALA A 30 -10.94 9.52 18.83
C ALA A 30 -10.45 8.38 19.74
N GLY A 31 -9.29 8.55 20.39
CA GLY A 31 -8.67 7.53 21.22
C GLY A 31 -7.97 6.44 20.43
N ASP A 32 -7.34 5.52 21.14
CA ASP A 32 -6.49 4.44 20.61
C ASP A 32 -7.26 3.22 20.10
N GLY A 33 -8.57 3.34 19.97
CA GLY A 33 -9.45 2.27 19.47
C GLY A 33 -9.15 1.89 18.01
N ALA A 34 -9.31 0.61 17.66
CA ALA A 34 -9.06 0.13 16.30
C ALA A 34 -10.01 0.71 15.26
N LEU A 35 -11.25 1.06 15.63
CA LEU A 35 -12.26 1.54 14.69
C LEU A 35 -11.90 2.91 14.08
N PRO A 36 -11.52 3.95 14.85
CA PRO A 36 -11.09 5.22 14.28
C PRO A 36 -9.96 5.07 13.24
N HIS A 37 -8.94 4.27 13.54
CA HIS A 37 -7.83 4.03 12.62
C HIS A 37 -8.25 3.31 11.34
N ARG A 38 -9.17 2.35 11.43
CA ARG A 38 -9.75 1.70 10.24
C ARG A 38 -10.56 2.65 9.39
N LEU A 39 -11.32 3.55 10.02
CA LEU A 39 -12.07 4.58 9.31
C LEU A 39 -11.14 5.58 8.62
N VAL A 40 -10.01 5.94 9.23
CA VAL A 40 -8.97 6.76 8.58
C VAL A 40 -8.39 6.05 7.37
N ASN A 41 -8.01 4.77 7.48
CA ASN A 41 -7.50 4.01 6.33
C ASN A 41 -8.55 3.92 5.21
N LEU A 42 -9.80 3.65 5.55
CA LEU A 42 -10.90 3.62 4.58
C LEU A 42 -11.11 4.99 3.92
N GLY A 43 -11.09 6.07 4.70
CA GLY A 43 -11.17 7.44 4.19
C GLY A 43 -10.04 7.76 3.22
N MET A 44 -8.80 7.37 3.55
CA MET A 44 -7.65 7.52 2.66
C MET A 44 -7.79 6.68 1.40
N HIS A 45 -8.39 5.48 1.46
CA HIS A 45 -8.70 4.66 0.28
C HIS A 45 -9.74 5.33 -0.63
N VAL A 46 -10.75 5.97 -0.06
CA VAL A 46 -11.72 6.77 -0.83
C VAL A 46 -11.01 7.93 -1.53
N VAL A 47 -10.14 8.67 -0.83
CA VAL A 47 -9.30 9.72 -1.43
C VAL A 47 -8.44 9.15 -2.55
N ALA A 48 -7.81 8.00 -2.35
CA ALA A 48 -7.02 7.31 -3.36
C ALA A 48 -7.84 7.00 -4.63
N ALA A 49 -9.07 6.50 -4.47
CA ALA A 49 -9.96 6.24 -5.60
C ALA A 49 -10.33 7.53 -6.37
N PHE A 50 -10.60 8.63 -5.67
CA PHE A 50 -10.82 9.93 -6.31
C PHE A 50 -9.58 10.45 -7.04
N LEU A 51 -8.38 10.22 -6.53
CA LEU A 51 -7.15 10.58 -7.24
C LEU A 51 -6.95 9.74 -8.50
N VAL A 52 -7.33 8.45 -8.50
CA VAL A 52 -7.35 7.62 -9.72
C VAL A 52 -8.35 8.19 -10.73
N ALA A 53 -9.56 8.60 -10.29
CA ALA A 53 -10.51 9.31 -11.16
C ALA A 53 -9.91 10.62 -11.70
N GLY A 54 -9.15 11.33 -10.85
CA GLY A 54 -8.42 12.55 -11.18
C GLY A 54 -7.42 12.40 -12.33
N LEU A 55 -6.93 11.19 -12.65
CA LEU A 55 -6.12 10.93 -13.84
C LEU A 55 -6.85 11.32 -15.14
N GLY A 56 -8.17 11.51 -15.08
CA GLY A 56 -8.96 12.03 -16.19
C GLY A 56 -8.61 13.45 -16.63
N VAL A 57 -7.90 14.22 -15.78
CA VAL A 57 -7.36 15.54 -16.19
C VAL A 57 -6.24 15.40 -17.21
N TRP A 58 -5.60 14.24 -17.28
CA TRP A 58 -4.63 13.93 -18.30
C TRP A 58 -5.34 13.62 -19.61
N ARG A 59 -5.11 14.44 -20.65
CA ARG A 59 -5.79 14.32 -21.95
C ARG A 59 -5.68 12.93 -22.59
N ARG A 60 -4.56 12.25 -22.33
CA ARG A 60 -4.32 10.90 -22.83
C ARG A 60 -5.25 9.89 -22.19
N ILE A 61 -5.63 10.05 -20.93
CA ILE A 61 -6.53 9.13 -20.22
C ILE A 61 -7.98 9.60 -20.34
N GLY A 62 -8.28 10.84 -19.93
CA GLY A 62 -9.62 11.41 -19.93
C GLY A 62 -10.57 10.76 -18.89
N PHE A 63 -11.62 11.48 -18.52
CA PHE A 63 -12.57 11.01 -17.48
C PHE A 63 -13.39 9.78 -17.92
N ARG A 64 -13.59 9.58 -19.22
CA ARG A 64 -14.28 8.40 -19.72
C ARG A 64 -13.58 7.09 -19.38
N LEU A 65 -12.25 7.13 -19.25
CA LEU A 65 -11.43 5.98 -18.88
C LEU A 65 -11.13 5.96 -17.39
N SER A 66 -10.77 7.11 -16.79
CA SER A 66 -10.32 7.14 -15.40
C SER A 66 -11.45 6.89 -14.40
N VAL A 67 -12.70 7.29 -14.67
CA VAL A 67 -13.82 7.04 -13.75
C VAL A 67 -14.11 5.54 -13.60
N PRO A 68 -14.31 4.74 -14.66
CA PRO A 68 -14.44 3.29 -14.48
C PRO A 68 -13.18 2.63 -13.94
N ALA A 69 -11.98 3.15 -14.25
CA ALA A 69 -10.74 2.69 -13.62
C ALA A 69 -10.76 2.91 -12.11
N ALA A 70 -11.19 4.08 -11.65
CA ALA A 70 -11.32 4.41 -10.23
C ALA A 70 -12.38 3.55 -9.52
N ALA A 71 -13.50 3.29 -10.17
CA ALA A 71 -14.53 2.39 -9.63
C ALA A 71 -14.00 0.96 -9.46
N PHE A 72 -13.25 0.45 -10.44
CA PHE A 72 -12.58 -0.84 -10.29
C PHE A 72 -11.53 -0.82 -9.18
N PHE A 73 -10.71 0.24 -9.10
CA PHE A 73 -9.70 0.40 -8.06
C PHE A 73 -10.35 0.38 -6.66
N ALA A 74 -11.43 1.13 -6.46
CA ALA A 74 -12.11 1.23 -5.18
C ALA A 74 -12.69 -0.12 -4.70
N LEU A 75 -13.14 -0.97 -5.62
CA LEU A 75 -13.82 -2.22 -5.30
C LEU A 75 -12.91 -3.45 -5.38
N ARG A 76 -11.63 -3.27 -5.69
CA ARG A 76 -10.72 -4.39 -5.87
C ARG A 76 -10.40 -5.11 -4.57
N GLU A 77 -10.59 -6.43 -4.55
CA GLU A 77 -10.39 -7.30 -3.39
C GLU A 77 -8.95 -7.29 -2.85
N ALA A 78 -7.96 -7.10 -3.74
CA ALA A 78 -6.54 -7.09 -3.36
C ALA A 78 -6.15 -5.91 -2.47
N HIS A 79 -6.98 -4.86 -2.36
CA HIS A 79 -6.70 -3.71 -1.52
C HIS A 79 -7.04 -3.93 -0.04
N GLN A 80 -7.75 -5.01 0.30
CA GLN A 80 -8.25 -5.24 1.65
C GLN A 80 -7.14 -5.21 2.71
N GLU A 81 -5.95 -5.74 2.41
CA GLU A 81 -4.85 -5.73 3.38
C GLU A 81 -4.35 -4.31 3.67
N ALA A 82 -4.24 -3.46 2.64
CA ALA A 82 -3.84 -2.06 2.80
C ALA A 82 -4.91 -1.23 3.53
N VAL A 83 -6.20 -1.56 3.36
CA VAL A 83 -7.32 -0.78 3.91
C VAL A 83 -7.69 -1.22 5.33
N ILE A 84 -7.72 -2.53 5.60
CA ILE A 84 -8.19 -3.05 6.90
C ILE A 84 -7.07 -3.08 7.94
N TRP A 85 -5.83 -3.32 7.53
CA TRP A 85 -4.71 -3.39 8.44
C TRP A 85 -4.20 -1.99 8.79
N VAL A 86 -4.38 -1.58 10.03
CA VAL A 86 -4.01 -0.24 10.52
C VAL A 86 -2.54 0.08 10.26
N ALA A 87 -1.63 -0.88 10.47
CA ALA A 87 -0.20 -0.70 10.22
C ALA A 87 0.17 -0.55 8.71
N ALA A 88 -0.80 -0.70 7.80
CA ALA A 88 -0.60 -0.43 6.37
C ALA A 88 -0.92 1.02 5.98
N LEU A 89 -1.29 1.90 6.91
CA LEU A 89 -1.51 3.33 6.68
C LEU A 89 -0.38 3.99 5.86
N PRO A 90 0.92 3.71 6.11
CA PRO A 90 2.01 4.27 5.31
C PRO A 90 1.91 3.97 3.82
N GLU A 91 1.41 2.76 3.44
CA GLU A 91 1.21 2.39 2.02
C GLU A 91 0.16 3.25 1.34
N VAL A 92 -0.97 3.44 2.03
CA VAL A 92 -2.09 4.20 1.50
C VAL A 92 -1.72 5.69 1.39
N LEU A 93 -1.01 6.24 2.39
CA LEU A 93 -0.54 7.62 2.36
C LEU A 93 0.50 7.85 1.27
N ALA A 94 1.50 6.96 1.13
CA ALA A 94 2.47 7.04 0.05
C ALA A 94 1.77 7.04 -1.32
N PHE A 95 0.77 6.17 -1.51
CA PHE A 95 -0.05 6.16 -2.72
C PHE A 95 -0.75 7.51 -2.95
N VAL A 96 -1.45 8.04 -1.94
CA VAL A 96 -2.19 9.31 -2.04
C VAL A 96 -1.25 10.43 -2.45
N PHE A 97 -0.09 10.54 -1.80
CA PHE A 97 0.86 11.60 -2.09
C PHE A 97 1.59 11.41 -3.43
N VAL A 98 1.97 10.19 -3.80
CA VAL A 98 2.55 9.89 -5.12
C VAL A 98 1.56 10.24 -6.23
N LEU A 99 0.30 9.87 -6.08
CA LEU A 99 -0.70 10.16 -7.11
C LEU A 99 -1.06 11.65 -7.16
N ALA A 100 -1.07 12.34 -6.02
CA ALA A 100 -1.19 13.81 -5.97
C ALA A 100 0.01 14.49 -6.66
N ALA A 101 1.23 13.99 -6.45
CA ALA A 101 2.42 14.46 -7.14
C ALA A 101 2.33 14.23 -8.65
N VAL A 102 1.85 13.06 -9.09
CA VAL A 102 1.61 12.74 -10.51
C VAL A 102 0.61 13.68 -11.14
N LEU A 103 -0.54 13.93 -10.51
CA LEU A 103 -1.56 14.83 -11.01
C LEU A 103 -1.05 16.28 -11.10
N SER A 104 -0.31 16.73 -10.10
CA SER A 104 0.33 18.05 -10.08
C SER A 104 1.41 18.16 -11.16
N TRP A 105 2.21 17.09 -11.38
CA TRP A 105 3.19 16.99 -12.45
C TRP A 105 2.56 17.13 -13.83
N ILE A 106 1.48 16.39 -14.10
CA ILE A 106 0.70 16.46 -15.35
C ILE A 106 0.22 17.90 -15.57
N ARG A 107 -0.36 18.53 -14.55
CA ARG A 107 -0.82 19.91 -14.61
C ARG A 107 0.32 20.91 -14.85
N TRP A 108 1.48 20.68 -14.23
CA TRP A 108 2.65 21.50 -14.48
C TRP A 108 3.18 21.35 -15.92
N LEU A 109 3.21 20.13 -16.44
CA LEU A 109 3.59 19.90 -17.84
C LEU A 109 2.66 20.62 -18.81
N ASP A 110 1.36 20.66 -18.53
CA ASP A 110 0.35 21.32 -19.37
C ASP A 110 0.38 22.84 -19.27
N THR A 111 0.49 23.37 -18.05
CA THR A 111 0.25 24.80 -17.78
C THR A 111 1.52 25.62 -17.56
N ARG A 112 2.62 24.96 -17.22
CA ARG A 112 3.89 25.56 -16.77
C ARG A 112 3.77 26.53 -15.59
N ARG A 113 2.65 26.49 -14.86
CA ARG A 113 2.47 27.31 -13.66
C ARG A 113 3.32 26.78 -12.53
N PRO A 114 4.17 27.61 -11.87
CA PRO A 114 5.09 27.17 -10.83
C PRO A 114 4.38 26.54 -9.63
N LEU A 115 3.14 26.97 -9.35
CA LEU A 115 2.31 26.38 -8.27
C LEU A 115 2.15 24.85 -8.41
N TRP A 116 1.92 24.35 -9.63
CA TRP A 116 1.77 22.90 -9.85
C TRP A 116 3.11 22.16 -9.73
N GLY A 117 4.22 22.80 -10.10
CA GLY A 117 5.55 22.24 -9.86
C GLY A 117 5.86 22.14 -8.37
N ALA A 118 5.58 23.22 -7.62
CA ALA A 118 5.72 23.23 -6.16
C ALA A 118 4.80 22.20 -5.49
N ALA A 119 3.53 22.10 -5.92
CA ALA A 119 2.59 21.11 -5.40
C ALA A 119 3.07 19.66 -5.65
N SER A 120 3.64 19.40 -6.84
CA SER A 120 4.23 18.08 -7.14
C SER A 120 5.41 17.77 -6.23
N LEU A 121 6.29 18.76 -5.99
CA LEU A 121 7.44 18.62 -5.11
C LEU A 121 7.03 18.34 -3.67
N VAL A 122 6.11 19.14 -3.12
CA VAL A 122 5.58 18.97 -1.75
C VAL A 122 4.91 17.61 -1.59
N ALA A 123 4.05 17.23 -2.52
CA ALA A 123 3.38 15.94 -2.48
C ALA A 123 4.40 14.77 -2.55
N PHE A 124 5.44 14.89 -3.38
CA PHE A 124 6.49 13.88 -3.44
C PHE A 124 7.25 13.74 -2.10
N VAL A 125 7.64 14.85 -1.49
CA VAL A 125 8.31 14.86 -0.16
C VAL A 125 7.40 14.21 0.89
N LEU A 126 6.11 14.56 0.93
CA LEU A 126 5.16 13.93 1.84
C LEU A 126 5.00 12.43 1.57
N GLY A 127 5.09 12.01 0.30
CA GLY A 127 5.13 10.60 -0.08
C GLY A 127 6.36 9.88 0.50
N LEU A 128 7.55 10.45 0.35
CA LEU A 128 8.80 9.91 0.92
C LEU A 128 8.71 9.82 2.46
N LEU A 129 8.14 10.84 3.11
CA LEU A 129 7.90 10.83 4.56
C LEU A 129 6.74 9.91 4.98
N SER A 130 6.06 9.27 4.04
CA SER A 130 5.07 8.23 4.30
C SER A 130 5.67 6.85 4.20
N LYS A 131 6.36 6.56 3.09
CA LYS A 131 7.00 5.27 2.84
C LYS A 131 8.02 5.35 1.72
N GLU A 132 9.07 4.53 1.84
CA GLU A 132 10.17 4.39 0.86
C GLU A 132 9.69 4.03 -0.57
N SER A 133 8.53 3.41 -0.69
CA SER A 133 7.94 3.11 -2.01
C SER A 133 7.59 4.35 -2.84
N ALA A 134 7.49 5.52 -2.22
CA ALA A 134 7.29 6.78 -2.95
C ALA A 134 8.51 7.19 -3.79
N ALA A 135 9.70 6.64 -3.51
CA ALA A 135 10.93 6.90 -4.27
C ALA A 135 10.85 6.51 -5.76
N VAL A 136 9.80 5.79 -6.17
CA VAL A 136 9.54 5.52 -7.60
C VAL A 136 8.96 6.71 -8.37
N PHE A 137 8.57 7.80 -7.69
CA PHE A 137 7.90 8.93 -8.33
C PHE A 137 8.73 9.59 -9.46
N PRO A 138 10.05 9.79 -9.36
CA PRO A 138 10.83 10.33 -10.47
C PRO A 138 10.73 9.49 -11.74
N ALA A 139 10.66 8.15 -11.61
CA ALA A 139 10.45 7.27 -12.76
C ALA A 139 9.05 7.44 -13.38
N PHE A 140 8.01 7.67 -12.58
CA PHE A 140 6.69 8.05 -13.09
C PHE A 140 6.71 9.42 -13.78
N ALA A 141 7.43 10.38 -13.22
CA ALA A 141 7.57 11.71 -13.84
C ALA A 141 8.23 11.61 -15.22
N VAL A 142 9.27 10.78 -15.35
CA VAL A 142 9.94 10.49 -16.64
C VAL A 142 8.98 9.76 -17.58
N LEU A 143 8.26 8.74 -17.14
CA LEU A 143 7.29 7.99 -17.93
C LEU A 143 6.22 8.92 -18.53
N ILE A 144 5.63 9.77 -17.69
CA ILE A 144 4.56 10.68 -18.11
C ILE A 144 5.12 11.70 -19.11
N TRP A 145 6.29 12.28 -18.84
CA TRP A 145 6.95 13.20 -19.73
C TRP A 145 7.26 12.53 -21.09
N TRP A 146 7.79 11.32 -21.09
CA TRP A 146 8.07 10.57 -22.32
C TRP A 146 6.78 10.27 -23.11
N LEU A 147 5.71 9.90 -22.44
CA LEU A 147 4.42 9.67 -23.08
C LEU A 147 3.82 10.94 -23.69
N GLU A 148 4.08 12.12 -23.10
CA GLU A 148 3.61 13.40 -23.63
C GLU A 148 4.41 13.88 -24.84
N ALA A 149 5.61 13.35 -25.09
CA ALA A 149 6.48 13.66 -26.24
C ALA A 149 6.69 15.16 -26.51
N ARG A 150 6.63 16.01 -25.48
CA ARG A 150 6.77 17.45 -25.58
C ARG A 150 8.16 17.90 -25.15
N ASN A 151 8.58 19.06 -25.66
CA ASN A 151 9.86 19.75 -25.52
C ASN A 151 10.79 19.21 -24.41
N TRP A 152 11.91 18.59 -24.79
CA TRP A 152 12.85 17.86 -23.96
C TRP A 152 13.57 18.69 -22.89
N ARG A 153 13.64 20.01 -23.03
CA ARG A 153 14.52 20.85 -22.20
C ARG A 153 13.87 21.26 -20.85
N ALA A 154 12.59 21.46 -20.80
CA ALA A 154 11.95 22.11 -19.67
C ALA A 154 11.80 21.26 -18.38
N PRO A 155 11.56 19.92 -18.41
CA PRO A 155 11.36 19.16 -17.18
C PRO A 155 12.64 18.60 -16.55
N VAL A 156 13.80 18.66 -17.22
CA VAL A 156 15.04 18.03 -16.74
C VAL A 156 15.46 18.54 -15.37
N ALA A 157 15.40 19.86 -15.13
CA ALA A 157 15.74 20.43 -13.83
C ALA A 157 14.84 19.93 -12.70
N MET A 158 13.52 19.81 -12.95
CA MET A 158 12.58 19.30 -11.96
C MET A 158 12.79 17.79 -11.69
N ILE A 159 13.04 17.01 -12.75
CA ILE A 159 13.34 15.58 -12.60
C ILE A 159 14.65 15.41 -11.84
N ALA A 160 15.68 16.22 -12.13
CA ALA A 160 16.92 16.22 -11.38
C ALA A 160 16.69 16.55 -9.89
N LEU A 161 15.84 17.54 -9.60
CA LEU A 161 15.48 17.89 -8.22
C LEU A 161 14.78 16.74 -7.50
N PHE A 162 13.84 16.04 -8.15
CA PHE A 162 13.25 14.83 -7.58
C PHE A 162 14.32 13.75 -7.31
N GLY A 163 15.27 13.55 -8.22
CA GLY A 163 16.38 12.61 -8.03
C GLY A 163 17.31 13.01 -6.86
N VAL A 164 17.58 14.30 -6.68
CA VAL A 164 18.35 14.79 -5.52
C VAL A 164 17.61 14.49 -4.20
N LEU A 165 16.30 14.73 -4.15
CA LEU A 165 15.50 14.42 -2.95
C LEU A 165 15.49 12.92 -2.65
N ASP A 166 15.38 12.07 -3.68
CA ASP A 166 15.51 10.61 -3.50
C ASP A 166 16.88 10.21 -2.97
N ALA A 167 17.94 10.80 -3.49
CA ALA A 167 19.30 10.53 -3.02
C ALA A 167 19.50 10.94 -1.55
N LEU A 168 18.97 12.10 -1.15
CA LEU A 168 19.00 12.54 0.25
C LEU A 168 18.18 11.62 1.16
N TYR A 169 17.00 11.20 0.70
CA TYR A 169 16.16 10.25 1.42
C TYR A 169 16.84 8.87 1.56
N ALA A 170 17.38 8.34 0.47
CA ALA A 170 18.13 7.09 0.47
C ALA A 170 19.34 7.17 1.41
N TYR A 171 20.09 8.26 1.37
CA TYR A 171 21.20 8.50 2.32
C TYR A 171 20.70 8.44 3.78
N SER A 172 19.57 9.06 4.09
CA SER A 172 19.00 9.02 5.44
C SER A 172 18.63 7.60 5.89
N ILE A 173 18.04 6.79 5.00
CA ILE A 173 17.71 5.37 5.27
C ILE A 173 18.97 4.53 5.48
N PHE A 174 19.93 4.64 4.57
CA PHE A 174 21.17 3.85 4.66
C PHE A 174 22.05 4.25 5.85
N SER A 175 21.99 5.51 6.28
CA SER A 175 22.66 5.95 7.52
C SER A 175 22.05 5.34 8.78
N ALA A 176 20.78 4.93 8.74
CA ALA A 176 20.06 4.27 9.82
C ALA A 176 19.85 2.76 9.56
N LYS A 177 20.66 2.14 8.68
CA LYS A 177 20.49 0.75 8.22
C LYS A 177 20.41 -0.28 9.35
N ASP A 178 21.16 -0.06 10.43
CA ASP A 178 21.22 -0.99 11.57
C ASP A 178 19.89 -1.06 12.34
N ASN A 179 19.04 -0.05 12.19
CA ASN A 179 17.69 0.00 12.78
C ASN A 179 16.61 -0.43 11.75
N HIS A 180 16.96 -0.59 10.46
CA HIS A 180 16.01 -0.94 9.43
C HIS A 180 15.91 -2.45 9.29
N LEU A 181 14.72 -3.02 9.60
CA LEU A 181 14.49 -4.46 9.64
C LEU A 181 15.08 -5.19 8.42
N HIS A 182 14.68 -4.80 7.23
CA HIS A 182 15.08 -5.51 6.00
C HIS A 182 16.52 -5.27 5.54
N LEU A 183 17.16 -4.20 5.99
CA LEU A 183 18.58 -3.95 5.74
C LEU A 183 19.45 -4.66 6.77
N ASN A 184 18.98 -4.74 8.03
CA ASN A 184 19.70 -5.39 9.12
C ASN A 184 19.63 -6.91 9.00
N ASP A 185 18.46 -7.50 8.70
CA ASP A 185 18.26 -8.95 8.59
C ASP A 185 18.70 -9.53 7.22
N GLY A 186 19.16 -8.67 6.29
CA GLY A 186 19.64 -9.08 4.97
C GLY A 186 18.53 -9.55 4.01
N THR A 187 17.27 -9.34 4.35
CA THR A 187 16.14 -9.72 3.46
C THR A 187 15.95 -8.78 2.28
N PHE A 188 16.59 -7.60 2.29
CA PHE A 188 16.67 -6.72 1.12
C PHE A 188 17.99 -6.96 0.40
N THR A 189 17.93 -7.55 -0.79
CA THR A 189 19.12 -7.85 -1.59
C THR A 189 18.94 -7.47 -3.06
N VAL A 190 20.01 -6.92 -3.65
CA VAL A 190 20.04 -6.59 -5.09
C VAL A 190 20.64 -7.79 -5.84
N GLN A 191 19.85 -8.85 -6.01
CA GLN A 191 20.22 -10.05 -6.75
C GLN A 191 19.23 -10.29 -7.89
N LEU A 192 19.62 -11.02 -8.94
CA LEU A 192 18.77 -11.30 -10.10
C LEU A 192 17.44 -12.00 -9.75
N GLY A 193 17.31 -12.58 -8.57
CA GLY A 193 16.07 -13.12 -8.03
C GLY A 193 14.92 -12.13 -7.99
N PHE A 194 15.20 -10.81 -7.96
CA PHE A 194 14.16 -9.78 -8.01
C PHE A 194 13.27 -9.88 -9.26
N LEU A 195 13.81 -10.33 -10.39
CA LEU A 195 13.05 -10.53 -11.63
C LEU A 195 11.96 -11.58 -11.46
N TRP A 196 12.25 -12.66 -10.72
CA TRP A 196 11.29 -13.71 -10.40
C TRP A 196 10.14 -13.18 -9.56
N THR A 197 10.46 -12.47 -8.47
CA THR A 197 9.47 -11.83 -7.59
C THR A 197 8.62 -10.83 -8.37
N MET A 198 9.21 -10.04 -9.26
CA MET A 198 8.51 -9.06 -10.09
C MET A 198 7.52 -9.73 -11.04
N VAL A 199 7.94 -10.79 -11.75
CA VAL A 199 7.08 -11.52 -12.69
C VAL A 199 5.90 -12.15 -11.96
N HIS A 200 6.14 -12.87 -10.84
CA HIS A 200 5.07 -13.50 -10.06
C HIS A 200 4.11 -12.47 -9.46
N SER A 201 4.62 -11.35 -8.98
CA SER A 201 3.81 -10.26 -8.45
C SER A 201 2.95 -9.60 -9.54
N THR A 202 3.51 -9.42 -10.73
CA THR A 202 2.78 -8.88 -11.89
C THR A 202 1.69 -9.84 -12.37
N LEU A 203 1.99 -11.13 -12.48
CA LEU A 203 0.99 -12.15 -12.85
C LEU A 203 -0.15 -12.22 -11.82
N ARG A 204 0.20 -12.21 -10.53
CA ARG A 204 -0.80 -12.16 -9.46
C ARG A 204 -1.65 -10.89 -9.53
N LEU A 205 -1.03 -9.74 -9.81
CA LEU A 205 -1.72 -8.47 -9.92
C LEU A 205 -2.71 -8.47 -11.08
N LEU A 206 -2.33 -9.05 -12.22
CA LEU A 206 -3.16 -9.13 -13.42
C LEU A 206 -4.29 -10.17 -13.29
N TRP A 207 -4.17 -11.19 -12.44
CA TRP A 207 -5.18 -12.23 -12.29
C TRP A 207 -6.34 -11.78 -11.39
N PRO A 208 -7.62 -12.10 -11.74
CA PRO A 208 -8.05 -12.57 -13.07
C PRO A 208 -8.39 -11.41 -14.03
N TRP A 209 -8.69 -10.23 -13.51
CA TRP A 209 -9.32 -9.13 -14.25
C TRP A 209 -8.40 -8.48 -15.27
N GLY A 210 -7.12 -8.36 -14.96
CA GLY A 210 -6.13 -7.89 -15.92
C GLY A 210 -5.98 -8.83 -17.11
N ALA A 211 -6.01 -10.15 -16.86
CA ALA A 211 -5.99 -11.15 -17.94
C ALA A 211 -7.23 -11.03 -18.84
N VAL A 212 -8.43 -10.87 -18.24
CA VAL A 212 -9.68 -10.64 -18.99
C VAL A 212 -9.59 -9.34 -19.80
N ALA A 213 -9.10 -8.26 -19.20
CA ALA A 213 -8.92 -6.98 -19.89
C ALA A 213 -7.97 -7.11 -21.09
N LEU A 214 -6.81 -7.75 -20.89
CA LEU A 214 -5.83 -7.98 -21.96
C LEU A 214 -6.38 -8.82 -23.07
N ALA A 215 -7.11 -9.90 -22.77
CA ALA A 215 -7.75 -10.75 -23.77
C ALA A 215 -8.80 -9.98 -24.59
N LEU A 216 -9.65 -9.18 -23.95
CA LEU A 216 -10.64 -8.34 -24.61
C LEU A 216 -9.99 -7.28 -25.51
N LEU A 217 -8.94 -6.61 -25.03
CA LEU A 217 -8.21 -5.59 -25.79
C LEU A 217 -7.48 -6.22 -26.99
N ALA A 218 -6.91 -7.42 -26.82
CA ALA A 218 -6.29 -8.17 -27.91
C ALA A 218 -7.31 -8.55 -29.01
N TRP A 219 -8.50 -9.00 -28.58
CA TRP A 219 -9.57 -9.39 -29.51
C TRP A 219 -10.15 -8.21 -30.31
N LYS A 220 -10.40 -7.06 -29.66
CA LYS A 220 -11.10 -5.92 -30.29
C LYS A 220 -10.21 -4.88 -30.93
N GLY A 221 -8.92 -4.93 -30.70
CA GLY A 221 -7.98 -4.04 -31.36
C GLY A 221 -6.99 -3.37 -30.42
N ILE A 222 -5.95 -4.11 -30.07
CA ILE A 222 -4.83 -3.64 -29.27
C ILE A 222 -4.18 -2.35 -29.82
N ARG A 223 -4.32 -2.09 -31.12
CA ARG A 223 -3.72 -0.91 -31.77
C ARG A 223 -4.22 0.41 -31.19
N ILE A 224 -5.52 0.50 -30.86
CA ILE A 224 -6.14 1.71 -30.31
C ILE A 224 -5.58 1.99 -28.92
N TRP A 225 -5.34 0.94 -28.13
CA TRP A 225 -4.93 1.04 -26.73
C TRP A 225 -3.43 0.80 -26.49
N LYS A 226 -2.63 0.63 -27.55
CA LYS A 226 -1.22 0.25 -27.45
C LYS A 226 -0.42 1.12 -26.48
N SER A 227 -0.59 2.44 -26.52
CA SER A 227 0.15 3.34 -25.63
C SER A 227 -0.36 3.31 -24.18
N HIS A 228 -1.67 3.09 -23.95
CA HIS A 228 -2.24 2.92 -22.62
C HIS A 228 -1.78 1.61 -22.00
N LEU A 229 -1.78 0.53 -22.79
CA LEU A 229 -1.29 -0.78 -22.39
C LEU A 229 0.19 -0.72 -21.99
N ALA A 230 1.04 -0.15 -22.86
CA ALA A 230 2.46 0.00 -22.55
C ALA A 230 2.67 0.86 -21.30
N GLY A 231 1.99 2.01 -21.18
CA GLY A 231 2.06 2.87 -20.00
C GLY A 231 1.61 2.18 -18.72
N ALA A 232 0.51 1.40 -18.79
CA ALA A 232 0.00 0.65 -17.65
C ALA A 232 0.98 -0.45 -17.18
N LEU A 233 1.58 -1.19 -18.12
CA LEU A 233 2.56 -2.23 -17.80
C LEU A 233 3.86 -1.63 -17.23
N VAL A 234 4.36 -0.55 -17.82
CA VAL A 234 5.53 0.16 -17.30
C VAL A 234 5.24 0.73 -15.91
N TRP A 235 4.04 1.28 -15.68
CA TRP A 235 3.62 1.72 -14.34
C TRP A 235 3.68 0.59 -13.32
N ILE A 236 3.14 -0.58 -13.66
CA ILE A 236 3.16 -1.77 -12.78
C ILE A 236 4.60 -2.14 -12.42
N VAL A 237 5.49 -2.21 -13.42
CA VAL A 237 6.90 -2.56 -13.21
C VAL A 237 7.59 -1.54 -12.30
N ILE A 238 7.45 -0.25 -12.57
CA ILE A 238 8.03 0.82 -11.74
C ILE A 238 7.51 0.71 -10.30
N ALA A 239 6.21 0.54 -10.10
CA ALA A 239 5.61 0.49 -8.78
C ALA A 239 6.00 -0.76 -7.97
N LEU A 240 6.27 -1.89 -8.62
CA LEU A 240 6.69 -3.13 -7.95
C LEU A 240 8.20 -3.18 -7.70
N LEU A 241 8.99 -2.35 -8.37
CA LEU A 241 10.45 -2.42 -8.32
C LEU A 241 11.01 -2.39 -6.89
N PRO A 242 10.63 -1.46 -6.00
CA PRO A 242 11.19 -1.41 -4.64
C PRO A 242 10.94 -2.67 -3.83
N TYR A 243 9.79 -3.29 -4.02
CA TYR A 243 9.39 -4.48 -3.27
C TYR A 243 9.96 -5.78 -3.84
N SER A 244 10.36 -5.77 -5.11
CA SER A 244 10.91 -6.95 -5.77
C SER A 244 12.28 -7.37 -5.22
N PHE A 245 12.97 -6.44 -4.52
CA PHE A 245 14.23 -6.72 -3.85
C PHE A 245 14.07 -7.39 -2.47
N LEU A 246 12.85 -7.59 -1.99
CA LEU A 246 12.57 -8.30 -0.74
C LEU A 246 12.61 -9.81 -1.01
N THR A 247 13.69 -10.47 -0.63
CA THR A 247 14.02 -11.86 -1.02
C THR A 247 13.35 -12.93 -0.15
N TYR A 248 12.68 -12.56 0.93
CA TYR A 248 11.98 -13.51 1.80
C TYR A 248 10.63 -13.98 1.25
N MET A 249 10.25 -13.54 0.05
CA MET A 249 8.96 -13.84 -0.58
C MET A 249 9.10 -14.14 -2.06
N ASP A 250 8.39 -15.17 -2.55
CA ASP A 250 8.27 -15.43 -3.99
C ASP A 250 7.44 -14.37 -4.72
N ARG A 251 6.58 -13.68 -4.00
CA ARG A 251 5.72 -12.60 -4.51
C ARG A 251 5.40 -11.62 -3.40
N VAL A 252 5.30 -10.35 -3.74
CA VAL A 252 5.01 -9.30 -2.75
C VAL A 252 3.60 -9.43 -2.14
N PRO A 253 3.41 -9.11 -0.84
CA PRO A 253 2.10 -9.03 -0.20
C PRO A 253 1.14 -8.11 -0.94
N SER A 254 -0.17 -8.33 -0.76
CA SER A 254 -1.19 -7.56 -1.48
C SER A 254 -1.14 -6.06 -1.18
N ARG A 255 -0.79 -5.64 0.04
CA ARG A 255 -0.62 -4.23 0.40
C ARG A 255 0.43 -3.51 -0.44
N HIS A 256 1.54 -4.20 -0.78
CA HIS A 256 2.61 -3.63 -1.60
C HIS A 256 2.24 -3.52 -3.10
N THR A 257 1.16 -4.14 -3.53
CA THR A 257 0.67 -3.99 -4.91
C THR A 257 -0.26 -2.77 -5.08
N TYR A 258 -0.48 -2.00 -4.02
CA TYR A 258 -1.46 -0.92 -3.99
C TYR A 258 -1.16 0.16 -5.04
N LEU A 259 0.09 0.65 -5.11
CA LEU A 259 0.51 1.63 -6.12
C LEU A 259 0.52 1.02 -7.54
N ALA A 260 0.92 -0.23 -7.68
CA ALA A 260 0.93 -0.92 -8.96
C ALA A 260 -0.47 -1.14 -9.54
N SER A 261 -1.50 -1.17 -8.68
CA SER A 261 -2.88 -1.40 -9.08
C SER A 261 -3.51 -0.28 -9.93
N VAL A 262 -2.89 0.90 -9.99
CA VAL A 262 -3.28 1.96 -10.95
C VAL A 262 -3.14 1.46 -12.39
N GLY A 263 -2.06 0.72 -12.69
CA GLY A 263 -1.86 0.15 -14.03
C GLY A 263 -2.99 -0.80 -14.43
N ILE A 264 -3.39 -1.73 -13.54
CA ILE A 264 -4.53 -2.61 -13.84
C ILE A 264 -5.85 -1.85 -13.89
N ALA A 265 -6.04 -0.82 -13.04
CA ALA A 265 -7.22 0.02 -13.10
C ALA A 265 -7.35 0.73 -14.46
N VAL A 266 -6.24 1.24 -15.01
CA VAL A 266 -6.21 1.82 -16.37
C VAL A 266 -6.55 0.76 -17.43
N LEU A 267 -6.01 -0.45 -17.35
CA LEU A 267 -6.37 -1.55 -18.25
C LEU A 267 -7.87 -1.86 -18.19
N MET A 268 -8.46 -1.92 -17.01
CA MET A 268 -9.89 -2.13 -16.82
C MET A 268 -10.73 -0.97 -17.36
N GLY A 269 -10.25 0.27 -17.23
CA GLY A 269 -10.87 1.43 -17.86
C GLY A 269 -10.89 1.32 -19.40
N CYS A 270 -9.78 0.90 -20.01
CA CYS A 270 -9.70 0.63 -21.45
C CYS A 270 -10.66 -0.49 -21.87
N ALA A 271 -10.68 -1.59 -21.12
CA ALA A 271 -11.59 -2.71 -21.36
C ALA A 271 -13.06 -2.29 -21.27
N TRP A 272 -13.40 -1.48 -20.26
CA TRP A 272 -14.74 -0.93 -20.09
C TRP A 272 -15.18 -0.06 -21.28
N GLN A 273 -14.30 0.84 -21.78
CA GLN A 273 -14.61 1.62 -22.97
C GLN A 273 -14.85 0.74 -24.18
N THR A 274 -14.04 -0.29 -24.37
CA THR A 274 -14.22 -1.26 -25.44
C THR A 274 -15.59 -1.96 -25.37
N VAL A 275 -16.01 -2.38 -24.16
CA VAL A 275 -17.35 -2.99 -23.95
C VAL A 275 -18.47 -2.00 -24.27
N ARG A 276 -18.33 -0.74 -23.85
CA ARG A 276 -19.34 0.31 -24.16
C ARG A 276 -19.48 0.58 -25.66
N GLU A 277 -18.39 0.54 -26.40
CA GLU A 277 -18.40 0.70 -27.86
C GLU A 277 -19.15 -0.43 -28.58
N MET A 278 -19.26 -1.60 -27.94
CA MET A 278 -20.10 -2.71 -28.44
C MET A 278 -21.60 -2.43 -28.37
N ARG A 279 -22.02 -1.31 -27.76
CA ARG A 279 -23.42 -0.84 -27.60
C ARG A 279 -24.37 -1.84 -26.94
N SER A 280 -23.85 -2.80 -26.18
CA SER A 280 -24.65 -3.80 -25.46
C SER A 280 -24.69 -3.47 -23.97
N THR A 281 -25.80 -2.91 -23.50
CA THR A 281 -26.05 -2.66 -22.07
C THR A 281 -26.04 -3.95 -21.26
N ALA A 282 -26.54 -5.04 -21.84
CA ALA A 282 -26.54 -6.35 -21.20
C ALA A 282 -25.10 -6.85 -20.94
N VAL A 283 -24.20 -6.76 -21.92
CA VAL A 283 -22.79 -7.15 -21.75
C VAL A 283 -22.10 -6.30 -20.68
N ALA A 284 -22.36 -4.99 -20.69
CA ALA A 284 -21.81 -4.10 -19.68
C ALA A 284 -22.33 -4.44 -18.26
N ALA A 285 -23.64 -4.71 -18.12
CA ALA A 285 -24.24 -5.11 -16.85
C ALA A 285 -23.68 -6.45 -16.33
N VAL A 286 -23.55 -7.45 -17.21
CA VAL A 286 -22.96 -8.77 -16.87
C VAL A 286 -21.50 -8.61 -16.46
N ALA A 287 -20.71 -7.81 -17.18
CA ALA A 287 -19.31 -7.56 -16.84
C ALA A 287 -19.18 -6.89 -15.46
N LEU A 288 -20.00 -5.88 -15.17
CA LEU A 288 -20.03 -5.22 -13.87
C LEU A 288 -20.45 -6.19 -12.75
N ALA A 289 -21.54 -6.94 -12.97
CA ALA A 289 -22.01 -7.94 -12.01
C ALA A 289 -20.93 -9.00 -11.72
N ALA A 290 -20.22 -9.48 -12.74
CA ALA A 290 -19.13 -10.44 -12.58
C ALA A 290 -17.98 -9.87 -11.72
N VAL A 291 -17.55 -8.62 -11.98
CA VAL A 291 -16.51 -7.95 -11.17
C VAL A 291 -16.95 -7.80 -9.73
N LEU A 292 -18.18 -7.31 -9.50
CA LEU A 292 -18.70 -7.12 -8.14
C LEU A 292 -18.85 -8.46 -7.40
N THR A 293 -19.46 -9.47 -8.03
CA THR A 293 -19.65 -10.78 -7.43
C THR A 293 -18.32 -11.45 -7.09
N HIS A 294 -17.35 -11.38 -8.00
CA HIS A 294 -16.02 -11.93 -7.72
C HIS A 294 -15.35 -11.21 -6.56
N ASN A 295 -15.26 -9.88 -6.60
CA ASN A 295 -14.52 -9.13 -5.58
C ASN A 295 -15.18 -9.24 -4.21
N LEU A 296 -16.50 -9.06 -4.10
CA LEU A 296 -17.23 -9.21 -2.86
C LEU A 296 -17.23 -10.68 -2.38
N GLY A 297 -17.48 -11.61 -3.29
CA GLY A 297 -17.44 -13.04 -2.97
C GLY A 297 -16.08 -13.47 -2.42
N TYR A 298 -14.99 -13.04 -3.05
CA TYR A 298 -13.64 -13.34 -2.58
C TYR A 298 -13.35 -12.77 -1.19
N LEU A 299 -13.79 -11.52 -0.92
CA LEU A 299 -13.64 -10.90 0.41
C LEU A 299 -14.37 -11.73 1.48
N TRP A 300 -15.63 -12.11 1.23
CA TRP A 300 -16.44 -12.85 2.21
C TRP A 300 -16.03 -14.31 2.37
N THR A 301 -15.64 -15.01 1.30
CA THR A 301 -15.39 -16.47 1.35
C THR A 301 -13.92 -16.81 1.65
N LYS A 302 -12.97 -15.93 1.33
CA LYS A 302 -11.54 -16.22 1.50
C LYS A 302 -10.88 -15.29 2.50
N LYS A 303 -11.12 -13.98 2.39
CA LYS A 303 -10.39 -13.00 3.20
C LYS A 303 -10.95 -12.84 4.59
N TYR A 304 -12.27 -12.91 4.74
CA TYR A 304 -12.92 -12.87 6.05
C TYR A 304 -12.42 -14.03 6.94
N ASP A 305 -12.45 -15.27 6.43
CA ASP A 305 -11.97 -16.44 7.17
C ASP A 305 -10.48 -16.34 7.51
N GLN A 306 -9.64 -15.89 6.56
CA GLN A 306 -8.23 -15.67 6.83
C GLN A 306 -8.01 -14.64 7.94
N TYR A 307 -8.80 -13.58 7.93
CA TYR A 307 -8.71 -12.53 8.93
C TYR A 307 -9.11 -13.03 10.31
N GLN A 308 -10.23 -13.76 10.39
CA GLN A 308 -10.71 -14.37 11.63
C GLN A 308 -9.65 -15.32 12.22
N ARG A 309 -9.10 -16.23 11.42
CA ARG A 309 -8.05 -17.15 11.86
C ARG A 309 -6.82 -16.45 12.40
N ARG A 310 -6.44 -15.30 11.83
CA ARG A 310 -5.30 -14.51 12.31
C ARG A 310 -5.57 -13.77 13.62
N VAL A 311 -6.79 -13.34 13.85
CA VAL A 311 -7.17 -12.58 15.05
C VAL A 311 -7.49 -13.51 16.22
N GLU A 312 -8.06 -14.67 15.95
CA GLU A 312 -8.57 -15.58 16.97
C GLU A 312 -7.53 -16.01 18.03
N PRO A 313 -6.26 -16.32 17.71
CA PRO A 313 -5.28 -16.66 18.76
C PRO A 313 -5.07 -15.50 19.75
N THR A 314 -4.99 -14.27 19.27
CA THR A 314 -4.84 -13.09 20.12
C THR A 314 -6.09 -12.87 20.99
N GLU A 315 -7.28 -13.04 20.43
CA GLU A 315 -8.53 -12.91 21.20
C GLU A 315 -8.70 -14.05 22.24
N ARG A 316 -8.26 -15.26 21.95
CA ARG A 316 -8.22 -16.35 22.95
C ARG A 316 -7.27 -16.04 24.10
N PHE A 317 -6.08 -15.56 23.76
CA PHE A 317 -5.12 -15.10 24.78
C PHE A 317 -5.72 -14.00 25.64
N LEU A 318 -6.31 -12.96 25.04
CA LEU A 318 -6.89 -11.84 25.80
C LEU A 318 -8.00 -12.31 26.75
N ARG A 319 -8.85 -13.26 26.34
CA ARG A 319 -9.85 -13.86 27.23
C ARG A 319 -9.22 -14.64 28.38
N TYR A 320 -8.17 -15.43 28.08
CA TYR A 320 -7.41 -16.13 29.11
C TYR A 320 -6.74 -15.15 30.08
N ALA A 321 -6.06 -14.15 29.58
CA ALA A 321 -5.39 -13.13 30.36
C ALA A 321 -6.39 -12.37 31.27
N ALA A 322 -7.53 -11.96 30.74
CA ALA A 322 -8.58 -11.28 31.50
C ALA A 322 -9.14 -12.12 32.67
N SER A 323 -9.11 -13.44 32.58
CA SER A 323 -9.53 -14.32 33.65
C SER A 323 -8.45 -14.58 34.71
N ASN A 324 -7.18 -14.22 34.43
CA ASN A 324 -6.05 -14.40 35.32
C ASN A 324 -5.61 -13.05 35.91
N LYS A 325 -5.43 -12.96 37.23
CA LYS A 325 -5.05 -11.72 37.91
C LYS A 325 -3.54 -11.50 38.01
N GLY A 326 -2.72 -12.43 37.53
CA GLY A 326 -1.26 -12.42 37.65
C GLY A 326 -0.57 -12.38 36.28
N PRO A 327 0.77 -12.35 36.28
CA PRO A 327 1.52 -12.43 35.03
C PRO A 327 1.29 -13.75 34.29
N VAL A 328 1.31 -13.70 32.96
CA VAL A 328 1.10 -14.85 32.07
C VAL A 328 2.36 -15.09 31.24
N ARG A 329 2.89 -16.32 31.30
CA ARG A 329 4.00 -16.76 30.45
C ARG A 329 3.45 -17.45 29.20
N ILE A 330 3.88 -17.01 28.04
CA ILE A 330 3.56 -17.64 26.76
C ILE A 330 4.61 -18.69 26.47
N THR A 331 4.24 -19.95 26.61
CA THR A 331 5.13 -21.11 26.37
C THR A 331 5.06 -21.57 24.91
N CYS A 332 3.91 -21.44 24.27
CA CYS A 332 3.75 -21.67 22.84
C CYS A 332 2.66 -20.76 22.26
N ALA A 333 2.87 -20.25 21.05
CA ALA A 333 1.89 -19.45 20.34
C ALA A 333 2.19 -19.41 18.83
N PRO A 334 1.17 -19.17 17.98
CA PRO A 334 1.37 -19.07 16.53
C PRO A 334 2.07 -17.77 16.11
N TYR A 335 2.20 -16.80 17.02
CA TYR A 335 2.91 -15.52 16.81
C TYR A 335 3.96 -15.32 17.90
N GLY A 336 4.92 -14.42 17.63
CA GLY A 336 5.85 -13.99 18.67
C GLY A 336 5.11 -13.40 19.89
N TYR A 337 5.58 -13.70 21.10
CA TYR A 337 4.94 -13.27 22.36
C TYR A 337 4.77 -11.75 22.47
N GLU A 338 5.56 -10.95 21.75
CA GLU A 338 5.43 -9.50 21.70
C GLU A 338 4.07 -9.04 21.14
N VAL A 339 3.46 -9.79 20.22
CA VAL A 339 2.12 -9.50 19.71
C VAL A 339 1.07 -9.57 20.81
N PHE A 340 1.18 -10.59 21.67
CA PHE A 340 0.28 -10.78 22.80
C PHE A 340 0.51 -9.75 23.90
N ARG A 341 1.78 -9.39 24.15
CA ARG A 341 2.18 -8.32 25.08
C ARG A 341 1.55 -7.00 24.69
N GLN A 342 1.69 -6.60 23.42
CA GLN A 342 1.10 -5.36 22.92
C GLN A 342 -0.43 -5.40 22.96
N ALA A 343 -1.04 -6.53 22.59
CA ALA A 343 -2.48 -6.69 22.65
C ALA A 343 -3.03 -6.55 24.08
N ALA A 344 -2.35 -7.15 25.07
CA ALA A 344 -2.71 -7.02 26.48
C ALA A 344 -2.54 -5.59 26.98
N ALA A 345 -1.47 -4.91 26.60
CA ALA A 345 -1.24 -3.51 26.95
C ALA A 345 -2.38 -2.60 26.44
N ILE A 346 -2.79 -2.79 25.17
CA ILE A 346 -3.84 -1.96 24.53
C ILE A 346 -5.23 -2.30 25.08
N ARG A 347 -5.56 -3.59 25.24
CA ARG A 347 -6.94 -4.02 25.54
C ARG A 347 -7.22 -4.20 27.02
N LEU A 348 -6.21 -4.53 27.84
CA LEU A 348 -6.34 -4.80 29.27
C LEU A 348 -5.62 -3.79 30.14
N GLY A 349 -4.86 -2.87 29.54
CA GLY A 349 -4.04 -1.90 30.28
C GLY A 349 -2.86 -2.54 31.02
N TRP A 350 -2.42 -3.74 30.59
CA TRP A 350 -1.36 -4.47 31.27
C TRP A 350 0.01 -3.85 31.01
N SER A 351 0.87 -3.88 32.03
CA SER A 351 2.29 -3.53 31.84
C SER A 351 3.01 -4.61 31.02
N PRO A 352 4.09 -4.28 30.30
CA PRO A 352 4.86 -5.25 29.53
C PRO A 352 5.35 -6.45 30.36
N GLU A 353 5.57 -6.26 31.63
CA GLU A 353 6.06 -7.29 32.59
C GLU A 353 5.00 -8.33 32.96
N GLN A 354 3.74 -8.07 32.64
CA GLN A 354 2.64 -9.01 32.90
C GLN A 354 2.49 -10.07 31.81
N VAL A 355 3.13 -9.90 30.65
CA VAL A 355 3.17 -10.89 29.57
C VAL A 355 4.61 -11.28 29.30
N LEU A 356 4.98 -12.48 29.70
CA LEU A 356 6.34 -12.98 29.66
C LEU A 356 6.56 -13.90 28.45
N GLY A 357 7.72 -13.74 27.84
CA GLY A 357 8.23 -14.72 26.88
C GLY A 357 8.69 -16.01 27.55
N PRO A 358 9.04 -17.05 26.75
CA PRO A 358 9.37 -18.39 27.29
C PRO A 358 10.50 -18.38 28.33
N ASN A 359 11.48 -17.49 28.14
CA ASN A 359 12.72 -17.44 28.97
C ASN A 359 12.81 -16.20 29.85
N GLU A 360 11.75 -15.38 29.97
CA GLU A 360 11.78 -14.18 30.79
C GLU A 360 11.47 -14.49 32.26
N THR A 361 12.15 -13.80 33.18
CA THR A 361 11.96 -13.98 34.62
C THR A 361 10.75 -13.15 35.09
N PRO A 362 9.81 -13.73 35.84
CA PRO A 362 8.68 -12.98 36.37
C PRO A 362 9.12 -11.98 37.42
N PRO A 363 8.52 -10.79 37.50
CA PRO A 363 8.84 -9.79 38.50
C PRO A 363 8.42 -10.20 39.91
N ALA A 364 7.36 -10.98 40.08
CA ALA A 364 6.89 -11.53 41.34
C ALA A 364 5.90 -12.68 41.11
N GLY A 365 6.01 -13.78 41.88
CA GLY A 365 5.11 -14.93 41.84
C GLY A 365 5.31 -15.86 40.66
N GLU A 366 4.62 -17.01 40.69
CA GLU A 366 4.60 -17.93 39.55
C GLU A 366 3.63 -17.43 38.47
N PRO A 367 4.10 -17.26 37.21
CA PRO A 367 3.21 -16.86 36.12
C PRO A 367 2.27 -18.01 35.71
N ALA A 368 1.04 -17.68 35.35
CA ALA A 368 0.16 -18.64 34.70
C ALA A 368 0.70 -18.97 33.31
N GLU A 369 0.71 -20.23 32.91
CA GLU A 369 1.20 -20.65 31.60
C GLU A 369 0.09 -20.61 30.56
N TYR A 370 0.40 -20.06 29.39
CA TYR A 370 -0.47 -20.04 28.24
C TYR A 370 0.20 -20.70 27.01
N CYS A 371 -0.49 -21.64 26.41
CA CYS A 371 -0.05 -22.34 25.20
C CYS A 371 -1.20 -22.43 24.20
N ASP A 372 -0.97 -21.93 23.00
CA ASP A 372 -1.89 -22.05 21.86
C ASP A 372 -1.15 -22.62 20.64
N THR A 373 -1.44 -23.87 20.32
CA THR A 373 -0.85 -24.61 19.19
C THR A 373 -1.64 -24.49 17.90
N SER A 374 -2.69 -23.68 17.88
CA SER A 374 -3.49 -23.46 16.68
C SER A 374 -2.66 -22.80 15.57
N LYS A 375 -2.75 -23.33 14.35
CA LYS A 375 -2.12 -22.67 13.18
C LYS A 375 -2.99 -21.48 12.78
N PRO A 376 -2.35 -20.30 12.50
CA PRO A 376 -3.06 -19.10 12.07
C PRO A 376 -3.65 -19.21 10.66
#